data_092eb992059551ddbfed48aa8e0145f0
#
_entry.id   092eb992059551ddbfed48aa8e0145f0
#
_cell.length_a   1.000
_cell.length_b   1.000
_cell.length_c   1.000
_cell.angle_alpha   90.00
_cell.angle_beta   90.00
_cell.angle_gamma   90.00
#
_symmetry.space_group_name_H-M   'P 1'
#
loop_
_entity.id
_entity.type
_entity.pdbx_description
1 polymer ?
#
loop_
_entity_poly.entity_id
_entity_poly.type
_entity_poly.pdbx_seq_one_letter_code
_entity_poly.pdbx_strand_id
1 'polypeptide(L)'
;TCFHMAFKPKRKQELTFVGELWIHDSTYAVARVDMKAAVDANINFVNDVAMSLEYDNVDGKWVLTKDKKILDLNVVENTMQIPGFFTTRTSYYSDFKFNEEPPDSIFSNPVHVDLLPGVNEKSTSYWGMNRDVPLNRNESGIYEMVDSVKSIPLFHTYVDAVYMLTTGYLLWGKFELGPTYKTISYNTTEGFRLRLGGRTSNAFSTRLMLKGYVAYGFRDEQIKGGGGFLYMIKKNPYRKIGADFKYDLEQLGQKSSSFSEDNFLTSIFRRTPNDKQSLVEGYKIYYDHEWFNGFSSMLTFNQRKMFPVGDLNFEIWDGDTYEEVHAIKTSEVSLQVRFAYQEKHIMGEFDRIIRVTTQPILELNATYGIL
;
A
#
# COMPACT_ATOMS: atom_id res chain seq x y z
N THR A 1 33.50 -25.56 26.19
CA THR A 1 34.50 -25.18 25.18
C THR A 1 33.90 -25.32 23.79
N CYS A 2 34.42 -24.52 22.80
CA CYS A 2 33.89 -24.56 21.41
C CYS A 2 35.05 -24.66 20.40
N PHE A 3 34.82 -25.37 19.33
CA PHE A 3 35.64 -25.29 18.14
C PHE A 3 35.30 -24.00 17.42
N HIS A 4 36.33 -23.24 17.03
CA HIS A 4 36.17 -22.01 16.25
C HIS A 4 36.56 -22.27 14.78
N MET A 5 35.68 -21.97 13.85
CA MET A 5 35.85 -22.24 12.43
C MET A 5 35.50 -21.00 11.61
N ALA A 6 36.34 -20.67 10.62
CA ALA A 6 36.04 -19.65 9.63
C ALA A 6 35.51 -20.28 8.34
N PHE A 7 34.57 -19.64 7.70
CA PHE A 7 34.02 -20.08 6.42
C PHE A 7 33.98 -18.94 5.39
N LYS A 8 34.08 -19.32 4.12
CA LYS A 8 33.97 -18.41 2.99
C LYS A 8 33.40 -19.13 1.76
N PRO A 9 32.82 -18.40 0.77
CA PRO A 9 32.37 -18.99 -0.49
C PRO A 9 33.47 -19.71 -1.22
N LYS A 10 33.15 -20.80 -1.92
CA LYS A 10 34.07 -21.49 -2.82
C LYS A 10 34.26 -20.72 -4.14
N ARG A 11 33.23 -20.02 -4.56
CA ARG A 11 33.23 -19.24 -5.80
C ARG A 11 33.00 -17.77 -5.49
N LYS A 12 33.69 -16.91 -6.23
CA LYS A 12 33.46 -15.47 -6.20
C LYS A 12 32.07 -15.16 -6.79
N GLN A 13 31.47 -14.09 -6.37
CA GLN A 13 30.15 -13.58 -6.84
C GLN A 13 28.93 -14.45 -6.48
N GLU A 14 29.08 -15.48 -5.66
CA GLU A 14 27.94 -16.18 -5.09
C GLU A 14 27.27 -15.29 -4.00
N LEU A 15 25.93 -15.26 -4.02
CA LEU A 15 25.14 -14.60 -2.98
C LEU A 15 25.20 -15.41 -1.69
N THR A 16 26.34 -15.34 -1.00
CA THR A 16 26.63 -16.11 0.20
C THR A 16 27.27 -15.23 1.26
N PHE A 17 27.59 -15.84 2.39
CA PHE A 17 28.20 -15.17 3.54
C PHE A 17 29.62 -15.64 3.74
N VAL A 18 30.43 -14.77 4.33
CA VAL A 18 31.72 -15.05 4.95
C VAL A 18 31.56 -14.87 6.45
N GLY A 19 32.28 -15.66 7.25
CA GLY A 19 32.13 -15.52 8.71
C GLY A 19 32.84 -16.56 9.51
N GLU A 20 32.46 -16.61 10.76
CA GLU A 20 32.99 -17.47 11.77
C GLU A 20 31.86 -18.17 12.50
N LEU A 21 32.11 -19.41 12.92
CA LEU A 21 31.12 -20.16 13.69
C LEU A 21 31.83 -20.89 14.85
N TRP A 22 31.12 -21.01 15.95
CA TRP A 22 31.56 -21.71 17.16
C TRP A 22 30.68 -22.94 17.35
N ILE A 23 31.30 -24.09 17.37
CA ILE A 23 30.65 -25.39 17.57
C ILE A 23 31.00 -25.92 18.94
N HIS A 24 30.00 -26.27 19.73
CA HIS A 24 30.20 -26.86 21.05
C HIS A 24 30.91 -28.21 20.96
N ASP A 25 31.96 -28.39 21.73
CA ASP A 25 32.89 -29.53 21.60
C ASP A 25 32.27 -30.90 21.90
N SER A 26 31.28 -30.97 22.75
CA SER A 26 30.69 -32.23 23.20
C SER A 26 29.39 -32.57 22.45
N THR A 27 28.58 -31.58 22.09
CA THR A 27 27.30 -31.80 21.42
C THR A 27 27.36 -31.56 19.91
N TYR A 28 28.46 -30.97 19.41
CA TYR A 28 28.66 -30.55 18.03
C TYR A 28 27.57 -29.60 17.49
N ALA A 29 26.82 -28.96 18.40
CA ALA A 29 25.83 -27.97 18.07
C ALA A 29 26.51 -26.61 17.83
N VAL A 30 25.93 -25.81 16.94
CA VAL A 30 26.35 -24.44 16.73
C VAL A 30 25.94 -23.59 17.93
N ALA A 31 26.91 -22.95 18.61
CA ALA A 31 26.69 -22.04 19.70
C ALA A 31 26.62 -20.58 19.27
N ARG A 32 27.38 -20.21 18.24
CA ARG A 32 27.39 -18.85 17.69
C ARG A 32 27.79 -18.84 16.23
N VAL A 33 27.19 -17.92 15.48
CA VAL A 33 27.60 -17.61 14.09
C VAL A 33 27.69 -16.10 13.93
N ASP A 34 28.84 -15.61 13.51
CA ASP A 34 29.01 -14.23 13.05
C ASP A 34 29.32 -14.26 11.56
N MET A 35 28.48 -13.59 10.77
CA MET A 35 28.58 -13.63 9.33
C MET A 35 28.22 -12.29 8.68
N LYS A 36 28.81 -12.03 7.54
CA LYS A 36 28.50 -10.88 6.71
C LYS A 36 28.40 -11.29 5.24
N ALA A 37 27.71 -10.50 4.45
CA ALA A 37 27.66 -10.73 3.00
C ALA A 37 29.07 -10.77 2.42
N ALA A 38 29.32 -11.68 1.47
CA ALA A 38 30.61 -11.74 0.79
C ALA A 38 30.81 -10.43 0.00
N VAL A 39 32.05 -9.93 -0.02
CA VAL A 39 32.40 -8.64 -0.66
C VAL A 39 32.00 -8.61 -2.14
N ASP A 40 32.08 -9.76 -2.81
CA ASP A 40 31.73 -9.91 -4.22
C ASP A 40 30.23 -10.18 -4.46
N ALA A 41 29.42 -10.26 -3.39
CA ALA A 41 27.96 -10.44 -3.50
C ALA A 41 27.31 -9.11 -3.93
N ASN A 42 26.86 -9.06 -5.17
CA ASN A 42 26.16 -7.86 -5.66
C ASN A 42 24.69 -7.91 -5.24
N ILE A 43 24.34 -7.17 -4.20
CA ILE A 43 22.98 -7.02 -3.70
C ILE A 43 22.57 -5.57 -3.98
N ASN A 44 21.58 -5.36 -4.83
CA ASN A 44 21.11 -4.03 -5.19
C ASN A 44 20.65 -3.24 -3.95
N PHE A 45 21.09 -1.98 -3.85
CA PHE A 45 20.76 -1.05 -2.76
C PHE A 45 21.30 -1.44 -1.37
N VAL A 46 22.09 -2.49 -1.25
CA VAL A 46 22.66 -2.96 0.03
C VAL A 46 24.17 -2.85 -0.02
N ASN A 47 24.74 -2.02 0.85
CA ASN A 47 26.19 -1.88 0.98
C ASN A 47 26.78 -2.99 1.84
N ASP A 48 26.11 -3.33 2.95
CA ASP A 48 26.56 -4.39 3.85
C ASP A 48 25.39 -5.05 4.59
N VAL A 49 25.53 -6.35 4.83
CA VAL A 49 24.64 -7.15 5.68
C VAL A 49 25.50 -7.97 6.62
N ALA A 50 25.37 -7.72 7.91
CA ALA A 50 26.03 -8.52 8.93
C ALA A 50 25.01 -9.13 9.89
N MET A 51 25.26 -10.35 10.34
CA MET A 51 24.41 -11.07 11.27
C MET A 51 25.26 -11.75 12.35
N SER A 52 24.74 -11.71 13.59
CA SER A 52 25.28 -12.47 14.71
C SER A 52 24.14 -13.27 15.33
N LEU A 53 24.29 -14.58 15.36
CA LEU A 53 23.30 -15.53 15.88
C LEU A 53 23.91 -16.24 17.09
N GLU A 54 23.25 -16.21 18.22
CA GLU A 54 23.67 -16.88 19.46
C GLU A 54 22.65 -17.97 19.82
N TYR A 55 23.13 -19.16 20.13
CA TYR A 55 22.32 -20.32 20.45
C TYR A 55 22.67 -20.79 21.86
N ASP A 56 21.67 -21.14 22.64
CA ASP A 56 21.83 -21.72 23.99
C ASP A 56 21.11 -23.06 24.10
N ASN A 57 21.55 -23.85 25.04
CA ASN A 57 20.92 -25.13 25.35
C ASN A 57 19.76 -24.92 26.33
N VAL A 58 18.54 -25.10 25.84
CA VAL A 58 17.30 -25.05 26.63
C VAL A 58 16.69 -26.45 26.63
N ASP A 59 16.54 -27.06 27.79
CA ASP A 59 15.97 -28.42 27.99
C ASP A 59 16.61 -29.48 27.07
N GLY A 60 17.94 -29.42 26.90
CA GLY A 60 18.70 -30.37 26.09
C GLY A 60 18.67 -30.08 24.57
N LYS A 61 18.04 -29.02 24.14
CA LYS A 61 17.96 -28.59 22.73
C LYS A 61 18.68 -27.26 22.52
N TRP A 62 19.49 -27.18 21.48
CA TRP A 62 20.13 -25.93 21.08
C TRP A 62 19.15 -25.09 20.26
N VAL A 63 18.81 -23.91 20.75
CA VAL A 63 17.85 -22.98 20.15
C VAL A 63 18.46 -21.61 20.02
N LEU A 64 18.00 -20.87 18.97
CA LEU A 64 18.39 -19.48 18.76
C LEU A 64 17.81 -18.62 19.89
N THR A 65 18.66 -18.00 20.70
CA THR A 65 18.24 -17.11 21.81
C THR A 65 18.44 -15.65 21.50
N LYS A 66 19.36 -15.33 20.59
CA LYS A 66 19.61 -13.95 20.18
C LYS A 66 20.00 -13.86 18.71
N ASP A 67 19.41 -12.90 18.03
CA ASP A 67 19.64 -12.59 16.62
C ASP A 67 19.88 -11.09 16.47
N LYS A 68 21.09 -10.72 16.05
CA LYS A 68 21.45 -9.33 15.72
C LYS A 68 21.72 -9.21 14.23
N LYS A 69 20.99 -8.32 13.56
CA LYS A 69 21.14 -8.01 12.14
C LYS A 69 21.52 -6.54 11.97
N ILE A 70 22.47 -6.30 11.12
CA ILE A 70 22.94 -4.98 10.74
C ILE A 70 22.77 -4.87 9.21
N LEU A 71 22.10 -3.84 8.76
CA LEU A 71 21.85 -3.54 7.35
C LEU A 71 22.33 -2.12 7.06
N ASP A 72 23.19 -1.99 6.06
CA ASP A 72 23.56 -0.72 5.46
C ASP A 72 22.93 -0.64 4.07
N LEU A 73 21.95 0.25 3.91
CA LEU A 73 21.16 0.41 2.71
C LEU A 73 21.42 1.78 2.08
N ASN A 74 21.68 1.80 0.78
CA ASN A 74 21.82 3.02 0.02
C ASN A 74 20.93 2.97 -1.24
N VAL A 75 19.92 3.82 -1.31
CA VAL A 75 18.95 3.84 -2.43
C VAL A 75 19.57 4.48 -3.69
N VAL A 76 20.58 5.33 -3.51
CA VAL A 76 21.29 6.03 -4.60
C VAL A 76 22.79 5.78 -4.42
N GLU A 77 23.45 5.32 -5.47
CA GLU A 77 24.89 5.07 -5.42
C GLU A 77 25.65 6.27 -4.87
N ASN A 78 26.43 6.01 -3.85
CA ASN A 78 27.47 6.81 -3.18
C ASN A 78 27.63 8.28 -3.64
N THR A 79 26.58 9.07 -3.58
CA THR A 79 26.69 10.52 -3.59
C THR A 79 26.71 11.00 -2.15
N MET A 80 27.76 11.70 -1.77
CA MET A 80 27.91 12.29 -0.42
C MET A 80 26.73 13.19 0.03
N GLN A 81 25.72 13.37 -0.80
CA GLN A 81 24.59 14.26 -0.59
C GLN A 81 23.29 13.55 -0.16
N ILE A 82 23.20 12.23 -0.34
CA ILE A 82 22.00 11.47 0.07
C ILE A 82 22.44 10.43 1.10
N PRO A 83 22.09 10.62 2.38
CA PRO A 83 22.43 9.67 3.43
C PRO A 83 21.73 8.33 3.21
N GLY A 84 22.50 7.24 3.38
CA GLY A 84 21.97 5.88 3.43
C GLY A 84 21.25 5.59 4.76
N PHE A 85 20.62 4.41 4.82
CA PHE A 85 19.98 3.91 6.03
C PHE A 85 20.85 2.85 6.69
N PHE A 86 21.29 3.13 7.91
CA PHE A 86 21.97 2.16 8.75
C PHE A 86 20.99 1.63 9.81
N THR A 87 20.67 0.33 9.74
CA THR A 87 19.68 -0.29 10.60
C THR A 87 20.29 -1.40 11.42
N THR A 88 20.06 -1.41 12.72
CA THR A 88 20.39 -2.51 13.62
C THR A 88 19.11 -3.06 14.24
N ARG A 89 18.90 -4.38 14.12
CA ARG A 89 17.83 -5.09 14.80
C ARG A 89 18.42 -6.17 15.70
N THR A 90 18.05 -6.16 16.96
CA THR A 90 18.37 -7.24 17.90
C THR A 90 17.07 -7.87 18.37
N SER A 91 16.95 -9.19 18.22
CA SER A 91 15.81 -9.98 18.71
C SER A 91 16.31 -10.93 19.79
N TYR A 92 15.58 -11.00 20.86
CA TYR A 92 15.78 -11.98 21.95
C TYR A 92 14.60 -12.93 21.92
N TYR A 93 14.88 -14.22 22.15
CA TYR A 93 13.89 -15.29 22.16
C TYR A 93 13.90 -15.94 23.53
N SER A 94 12.75 -16.04 24.17
CA SER A 94 12.53 -16.60 25.48
C SER A 94 11.27 -17.48 25.48
N ASP A 95 10.97 -18.15 26.57
CA ASP A 95 9.76 -18.95 26.79
C ASP A 95 9.52 -20.04 25.74
N PHE A 96 10.59 -20.79 25.43
CA PHE A 96 10.51 -21.87 24.44
C PHE A 96 9.59 -23.00 24.94
N LYS A 97 8.67 -23.38 24.03
CA LYS A 97 7.79 -24.53 24.24
C LYS A 97 8.06 -25.57 23.17
N PHE A 98 8.40 -26.78 23.63
CA PHE A 98 8.73 -27.86 22.72
C PHE A 98 7.59 -28.88 22.64
N ASN A 99 7.38 -29.42 21.42
CA ASN A 99 6.36 -30.44 21.15
C ASN A 99 4.90 -29.97 21.42
N GLU A 100 4.65 -28.68 21.46
CA GLU A 100 3.30 -28.14 21.46
C GLU A 100 2.91 -27.78 20.01
N GLU A 101 1.79 -28.31 19.55
CA GLU A 101 1.23 -27.93 18.27
C GLU A 101 0.56 -26.55 18.39
N PRO A 102 1.07 -25.53 17.70
CA PRO A 102 0.41 -24.24 17.71
C PRO A 102 -0.97 -24.34 17.02
N PRO A 103 -1.96 -23.56 17.46
CA PRO A 103 -3.29 -23.60 16.83
C PRO A 103 -3.22 -23.24 15.34
N ASP A 104 -3.98 -23.97 14.51
CA ASP A 104 -4.04 -23.77 13.06
C ASP A 104 -4.36 -22.34 12.65
N SER A 105 -5.04 -21.59 13.51
CA SER A 105 -5.37 -20.17 13.29
C SER A 105 -4.13 -19.28 13.10
N ILE A 106 -2.98 -19.66 13.65
CA ILE A 106 -1.72 -18.90 13.49
C ILE A 106 -1.21 -19.01 12.05
N PHE A 107 -1.34 -20.19 11.44
CA PHE A 107 -0.85 -20.45 10.09
C PHE A 107 -1.86 -20.09 9.00
N SER A 108 -3.15 -20.19 9.31
CA SER A 108 -4.26 -19.90 8.40
C SER A 108 -4.63 -18.42 8.36
N ASN A 109 -4.04 -17.57 9.21
CA ASN A 109 -4.31 -16.15 9.19
C ASN A 109 -3.84 -15.52 7.86
N PRO A 110 -4.76 -14.92 7.07
CA PRO A 110 -4.44 -14.28 5.80
C PRO A 110 -3.69 -12.95 5.98
N VAL A 111 -3.80 -12.36 7.17
CA VAL A 111 -3.16 -11.08 7.49
C VAL A 111 -1.70 -11.34 7.86
N HIS A 112 -0.79 -10.78 7.07
CA HIS A 112 0.64 -10.97 7.24
C HIS A 112 1.20 -10.28 8.51
N VAL A 113 0.59 -9.16 8.88
CA VAL A 113 0.91 -8.38 10.09
C VAL A 113 -0.41 -8.01 10.74
N ASP A 114 -0.70 -8.63 11.86
CA ASP A 114 -1.87 -8.33 12.68
C ASP A 114 -1.47 -7.39 13.81
N LEU A 115 -1.99 -6.17 13.78
CA LEU A 115 -1.75 -5.16 14.81
C LEU A 115 -2.89 -5.23 15.83
N LEU A 116 -2.56 -5.69 17.02
CA LEU A 116 -3.53 -5.73 18.10
C LEU A 116 -3.99 -4.30 18.47
N PRO A 117 -5.27 -4.14 18.87
CA PRO A 117 -5.77 -2.84 19.29
C PRO A 117 -4.93 -2.23 20.40
N GLY A 118 -4.57 -0.96 20.28
CA GLY A 118 -3.80 -0.22 21.27
C GLY A 118 -2.31 -0.57 21.34
N VAL A 119 -1.76 -1.33 20.40
CA VAL A 119 -0.31 -1.67 20.40
C VAL A 119 0.57 -0.42 20.28
N ASN A 120 0.12 0.59 19.52
CA ASN A 120 0.84 1.85 19.34
C ASN A 120 0.63 2.85 20.50
N GLU A 121 -0.27 2.55 21.42
CA GLU A 121 -0.63 3.43 22.56
C GLU A 121 0.06 3.01 23.87
N LYS A 122 0.94 2.01 23.81
CA LYS A 122 1.64 1.52 24.98
C LYS A 122 2.63 2.58 25.50
N SER A 123 2.56 2.81 26.81
CA SER A 123 3.40 3.79 27.51
C SER A 123 4.87 3.33 27.58
N THR A 124 5.78 4.27 27.83
CA THR A 124 7.20 3.99 28.08
C THR A 124 7.39 3.08 29.27
N SER A 125 6.55 3.21 30.32
CA SER A 125 6.57 2.34 31.49
C SER A 125 6.18 0.90 31.16
N TYR A 126 5.19 0.71 30.28
CA TYR A 126 4.83 -0.62 29.81
C TYR A 126 6.01 -1.30 29.13
N TRP A 127 6.69 -0.59 28.20
CA TRP A 127 7.86 -1.13 27.52
C TRP A 127 9.04 -1.37 28.46
N GLY A 128 9.22 -0.53 29.48
CA GLY A 128 10.26 -0.74 30.50
C GLY A 128 10.07 -2.04 31.29
N MET A 129 8.81 -2.41 31.58
CA MET A 129 8.50 -3.66 32.32
C MET A 129 8.47 -4.92 31.44
N ASN A 130 8.17 -4.77 30.14
CA ASN A 130 7.97 -5.91 29.24
C ASN A 130 9.14 -6.16 28.28
N ARG A 131 10.26 -5.47 28.46
CA ARG A 131 11.48 -5.75 27.72
C ARG A 131 12.31 -6.78 28.47
N ASP A 132 12.70 -7.85 27.79
CA ASP A 132 13.59 -8.87 28.35
C ASP A 132 14.99 -8.31 28.69
N VAL A 133 15.44 -7.35 27.85
CA VAL A 133 16.73 -6.67 28.03
C VAL A 133 16.51 -5.16 28.10
N PRO A 134 16.98 -4.47 29.16
CA PRO A 134 16.86 -3.03 29.26
C PRO A 134 17.66 -2.33 28.14
N LEU A 135 17.16 -1.16 27.69
CA LEU A 135 17.87 -0.35 26.71
C LEU A 135 19.23 0.10 27.23
N ASN A 136 20.23 -0.01 26.40
CA ASN A 136 21.52 0.60 26.68
C ASN A 136 21.47 2.14 26.48
N ARG A 137 22.52 2.85 26.89
CA ARG A 137 22.59 4.32 26.82
C ARG A 137 22.43 4.85 25.40
N ASN A 138 22.99 4.15 24.40
CA ASN A 138 22.89 4.57 23.01
C ASN A 138 21.47 4.36 22.49
N GLU A 139 20.85 3.25 22.83
CA GLU A 139 19.46 2.93 22.42
C GLU A 139 18.45 3.90 23.05
N SER A 140 18.60 4.26 24.33
CA SER A 140 17.74 5.27 24.96
C SER A 140 17.95 6.66 24.33
N GLY A 141 19.19 7.01 24.01
CA GLY A 141 19.51 8.26 23.33
C GLY A 141 18.88 8.41 21.93
N ILE A 142 18.61 7.28 21.24
CA ILE A 142 17.90 7.30 19.95
C ILE A 142 16.46 7.81 20.13
N TYR A 143 15.75 7.43 21.18
CA TYR A 143 14.39 7.93 21.44
C TYR A 143 14.37 9.44 21.65
N GLU A 144 15.30 9.96 22.47
CA GLU A 144 15.45 11.40 22.72
C GLU A 144 15.82 12.17 21.42
N MET A 145 16.71 11.59 20.62
CA MET A 145 17.08 12.14 19.31
C MET A 145 15.87 12.18 18.36
N VAL A 146 15.11 11.10 18.26
CA VAL A 146 13.90 11.01 17.39
C VAL A 146 12.85 12.03 17.84
N ASP A 147 12.64 12.19 19.14
CA ASP A 147 11.68 13.19 19.66
C ASP A 147 12.17 14.62 19.39
N SER A 148 13.46 14.86 19.50
CA SER A 148 14.07 16.14 19.14
C SER A 148 13.93 16.45 17.65
N VAL A 149 14.20 15.48 16.78
CA VAL A 149 14.03 15.62 15.32
C VAL A 149 12.57 15.85 14.96
N LYS A 150 11.64 15.14 15.57
CA LYS A 150 10.19 15.33 15.37
C LYS A 150 9.72 16.72 15.82
N SER A 151 10.41 17.39 16.75
CA SER A 151 10.06 18.75 17.17
C SER A 151 10.49 19.83 16.18
N ILE A 152 11.32 19.51 15.18
CA ILE A 152 11.82 20.46 14.18
C ILE A 152 10.72 20.70 13.10
N PRO A 153 10.25 21.95 12.92
CA PRO A 153 9.18 22.23 11.93
C PRO A 153 9.56 21.81 10.50
N LEU A 154 10.82 21.96 10.12
CA LEU A 154 11.32 21.56 8.80
C LEU A 154 11.19 20.03 8.56
N PHE A 155 11.36 19.23 9.60
CA PHE A 155 11.18 17.77 9.51
C PHE A 155 9.75 17.41 9.15
N HIS A 156 8.75 18.05 9.75
CA HIS A 156 7.34 17.84 9.38
C HIS A 156 7.10 18.18 7.91
N THR A 157 7.65 19.30 7.43
CA THR A 157 7.54 19.68 6.02
C THR A 157 8.11 18.61 5.07
N TYR A 158 9.25 18.01 5.42
CA TYR A 158 9.82 16.91 4.62
C TYR A 158 8.94 15.65 4.66
N VAL A 159 8.44 15.28 5.83
CA VAL A 159 7.55 14.12 5.98
C VAL A 159 6.27 14.32 5.17
N ASP A 160 5.67 15.50 5.25
CA ASP A 160 4.46 15.85 4.50
C ASP A 160 4.72 15.85 2.98
N ALA A 161 5.88 16.34 2.55
CA ALA A 161 6.28 16.30 1.14
C ALA A 161 6.45 14.85 0.64
N VAL A 162 7.12 13.99 1.40
CA VAL A 162 7.27 12.57 1.06
C VAL A 162 5.92 11.87 1.05
N TYR A 163 5.06 12.15 2.02
CA TYR A 163 3.69 11.63 2.07
C TYR A 163 2.89 12.07 0.84
N MET A 164 2.96 13.36 0.50
CA MET A 164 2.32 13.92 -0.70
C MET A 164 2.82 13.26 -1.99
N LEU A 165 4.12 13.05 -2.14
CA LEU A 165 4.70 12.40 -3.32
C LEU A 165 4.30 10.93 -3.45
N THR A 166 4.21 10.22 -2.34
CA THR A 166 3.90 8.78 -2.33
C THR A 166 2.41 8.49 -2.42
N THR A 167 1.57 9.29 -1.77
CA THR A 167 0.12 9.07 -1.72
C THR A 167 -0.67 9.96 -2.68
N GLY A 168 -0.07 11.07 -3.11
CA GLY A 168 -0.74 12.14 -3.87
C GLY A 168 -1.58 13.09 -3.00
N TYR A 169 -1.57 12.94 -1.67
CA TYR A 169 -2.41 13.75 -0.78
C TYR A 169 -1.57 14.57 0.20
N LEU A 170 -2.02 15.78 0.47
CA LEU A 170 -1.50 16.64 1.54
C LEU A 170 -2.38 16.46 2.78
N LEU A 171 -1.78 16.02 3.88
CA LEU A 171 -2.48 15.81 5.13
C LEU A 171 -2.76 17.16 5.83
N TRP A 172 -4.02 17.43 6.10
CA TRP A 172 -4.47 18.62 6.84
C TRP A 172 -5.42 18.23 7.96
N GLY A 173 -4.85 17.80 9.06
CA GLY A 173 -5.58 17.32 10.23
C GLY A 173 -6.50 16.14 9.90
N LYS A 174 -7.80 16.36 9.99
CA LYS A 174 -8.84 15.34 9.69
C LYS A 174 -9.15 15.20 8.19
N PHE A 175 -8.49 15.96 7.34
CA PHE A 175 -8.69 15.96 5.90
C PHE A 175 -7.39 15.68 5.16
N GLU A 176 -7.52 15.14 3.96
CA GLU A 176 -6.44 14.93 3.01
C GLU A 176 -6.80 15.65 1.72
N LEU A 177 -6.05 16.70 1.36
CA LEU A 177 -6.27 17.48 0.14
C LEU A 177 -5.58 16.82 -1.04
N GLY A 178 -6.26 16.64 -2.15
CA GLY A 178 -5.72 15.98 -3.34
C GLY A 178 -6.75 15.17 -4.13
N PRO A 179 -6.30 14.28 -5.03
CA PRO A 179 -4.88 14.00 -5.32
C PRO A 179 -4.20 15.19 -6.03
N THR A 180 -3.02 15.56 -5.54
CA THR A 180 -2.28 16.76 -6.01
C THR A 180 -1.89 16.71 -7.48
N TYR A 181 -1.60 15.50 -8.00
CA TYR A 181 -1.29 15.30 -9.43
C TYR A 181 -2.47 15.54 -10.36
N LYS A 182 -3.71 15.63 -9.85
CA LYS A 182 -4.93 15.99 -10.61
C LYS A 182 -5.35 17.45 -10.45
N THR A 183 -4.60 18.25 -9.67
CA THR A 183 -4.96 19.65 -9.40
C THR A 183 -4.94 20.48 -10.68
N ILE A 184 -3.97 20.24 -11.54
CA ILE A 184 -3.83 20.92 -12.84
C ILE A 184 -3.74 19.84 -13.91
N SER A 185 -4.54 19.98 -14.95
CA SER A 185 -4.49 19.13 -16.14
C SER A 185 -4.85 19.94 -17.39
N TYR A 186 -4.61 19.34 -18.56
CA TYR A 186 -4.96 19.92 -19.84
C TYR A 186 -5.59 18.86 -20.73
N ASN A 187 -6.71 19.20 -21.37
CA ASN A 187 -7.33 18.42 -22.43
C ASN A 187 -7.92 19.36 -23.50
N THR A 188 -8.28 18.79 -24.65
CA THR A 188 -8.76 19.56 -25.81
C THR A 188 -10.11 20.23 -25.59
N THR A 189 -10.95 19.67 -24.72
CA THR A 189 -12.29 20.18 -24.42
C THR A 189 -12.24 21.34 -23.42
N GLU A 190 -11.59 21.15 -22.29
CA GLU A 190 -11.55 22.13 -21.19
C GLU A 190 -10.41 23.15 -21.33
N GLY A 191 -9.41 22.84 -22.17
CA GLY A 191 -8.15 23.56 -22.15
C GLY A 191 -7.40 23.27 -20.83
N PHE A 192 -6.95 24.30 -20.15
CA PHE A 192 -6.48 24.16 -18.78
C PHE A 192 -7.65 23.85 -17.86
N ARG A 193 -7.41 22.94 -16.93
CA ARG A 193 -8.36 22.54 -15.90
C ARG A 193 -7.73 22.67 -14.54
N LEU A 194 -8.42 23.35 -13.63
CA LEU A 194 -8.08 23.42 -12.22
C LEU A 194 -9.06 22.55 -11.42
N ARG A 195 -8.55 21.64 -10.60
CA ARG A 195 -9.34 20.77 -9.72
C ARG A 195 -8.89 20.91 -8.28
N LEU A 196 -9.84 21.15 -7.38
CA LEU A 196 -9.66 21.10 -5.95
C LEU A 196 -10.47 19.94 -5.39
N GLY A 197 -9.84 19.07 -4.65
CA GLY A 197 -10.49 17.89 -4.10
C GLY A 197 -9.82 17.41 -2.83
N GLY A 198 -10.44 16.41 -2.22
CA GLY A 198 -9.89 15.79 -1.03
C GLY A 198 -10.79 14.67 -0.50
N ARG A 199 -10.34 14.14 0.63
CA ARG A 199 -11.07 13.12 1.38
C ARG A 199 -10.84 13.31 2.88
N THR A 200 -11.66 12.66 3.70
CA THR A 200 -11.41 12.59 5.13
C THR A 200 -10.26 11.63 5.43
N SER A 201 -9.40 12.00 6.36
CA SER A 201 -8.27 11.17 6.81
C SER A 201 -8.69 10.12 7.83
N ASN A 202 -7.78 9.20 8.17
CA ASN A 202 -8.00 8.22 9.25
C ASN A 202 -8.21 8.87 10.62
N ALA A 203 -7.72 10.10 10.82
CA ALA A 203 -7.97 10.88 12.03
C ALA A 203 -9.43 11.39 12.15
N PHE A 204 -10.17 11.42 11.04
CA PHE A 204 -11.62 11.70 11.07
C PHE A 204 -12.40 10.46 11.47
N SER A 205 -12.18 9.35 10.75
CA SER A 205 -12.82 8.06 11.03
C SER A 205 -12.05 6.95 10.34
N THR A 206 -11.93 5.81 11.01
CA THR A 206 -11.38 4.57 10.44
C THR A 206 -12.45 3.67 9.82
N ARG A 207 -13.71 4.11 9.80
CA ARG A 207 -14.83 3.38 9.19
C ARG A 207 -15.57 4.16 8.11
N LEU A 208 -15.59 5.48 8.18
CA LEU A 208 -16.28 6.34 7.23
C LEU A 208 -15.26 7.24 6.52
N MET A 209 -15.17 7.11 5.21
CA MET A 209 -14.41 8.00 4.35
C MET A 209 -15.37 8.79 3.46
N LEU A 210 -15.31 10.10 3.54
CA LEU A 210 -15.99 11.04 2.63
C LEU A 210 -14.96 11.57 1.63
N LYS A 211 -15.33 11.71 0.38
CA LYS A 211 -14.47 12.26 -0.67
C LYS A 211 -15.26 13.20 -1.58
N GLY A 212 -14.59 14.18 -2.15
CA GLY A 212 -15.22 15.09 -3.08
C GLY A 212 -14.23 15.99 -3.80
N TYR A 213 -14.68 16.56 -4.90
CA TYR A 213 -13.90 17.54 -5.66
C TYR A 213 -14.80 18.46 -6.48
N VAL A 214 -14.24 19.62 -6.81
CA VAL A 214 -14.79 20.57 -7.78
C VAL A 214 -13.69 20.88 -8.79
N ALA A 215 -14.04 21.00 -10.05
CA ALA A 215 -13.12 21.32 -11.13
C ALA A 215 -13.72 22.40 -12.05
N TYR A 216 -12.85 23.23 -12.62
CA TYR A 216 -13.21 24.25 -13.58
C TYR A 216 -12.35 24.14 -14.85
N GLY A 217 -12.98 24.06 -15.99
CA GLY A 217 -12.33 24.09 -17.30
C GLY A 217 -12.34 25.53 -17.86
N PHE A 218 -11.16 26.02 -18.24
CA PHE A 218 -11.03 27.42 -18.70
C PHE A 218 -11.50 27.64 -20.13
N ARG A 219 -11.60 26.59 -20.95
CA ARG A 219 -12.07 26.70 -22.32
C ARG A 219 -13.58 26.53 -22.43
N ASP A 220 -14.13 25.52 -21.73
CA ASP A 220 -15.57 25.25 -21.74
C ASP A 220 -16.36 26.05 -20.69
N GLU A 221 -15.64 26.76 -19.81
CA GLU A 221 -16.19 27.62 -18.76
C GLU A 221 -17.20 26.91 -17.84
N GLN A 222 -17.05 25.56 -17.68
CA GLN A 222 -17.96 24.75 -16.91
C GLN A 222 -17.37 24.31 -15.58
N ILE A 223 -18.23 24.32 -14.55
CA ILE A 223 -17.93 23.72 -13.26
C ILE A 223 -18.37 22.26 -13.30
N LYS A 224 -17.45 21.40 -12.92
CA LYS A 224 -17.64 19.95 -12.82
C LYS A 224 -17.30 19.49 -11.40
N GLY A 225 -17.74 18.32 -11.04
CA GLY A 225 -17.42 17.83 -9.72
C GLY A 225 -17.96 16.45 -9.43
N GLY A 226 -17.61 15.95 -8.26
CA GLY A 226 -18.08 14.67 -7.80
C GLY A 226 -17.79 14.48 -6.33
N GLY A 227 -18.42 13.48 -5.77
CA GLY A 227 -18.22 13.14 -4.37
C GLY A 227 -18.80 11.79 -4.05
N GLY A 228 -18.51 11.32 -2.87
CA GLY A 228 -19.02 10.03 -2.44
C GLY A 228 -18.57 9.69 -1.03
N PHE A 229 -19.02 8.54 -0.60
CA PHE A 229 -18.62 7.98 0.68
C PHE A 229 -18.31 6.50 0.54
N LEU A 230 -17.51 6.00 1.48
CA LEU A 230 -17.27 4.59 1.72
C LEU A 230 -17.41 4.33 3.22
N TYR A 231 -18.21 3.33 3.56
CA TYR A 231 -18.41 2.90 4.94
C TYR A 231 -18.00 1.45 5.13
N MET A 232 -17.02 1.22 6.01
CA MET A 232 -16.54 -0.10 6.41
C MET A 232 -17.44 -0.69 7.48
N ILE A 233 -18.34 -1.59 7.11
CA ILE A 233 -19.24 -2.29 8.04
C ILE A 233 -18.42 -3.24 8.92
N LYS A 234 -17.46 -3.98 8.30
CA LYS A 234 -16.54 -4.89 8.97
C LYS A 234 -15.19 -4.85 8.25
N LYS A 235 -14.08 -4.97 8.99
CA LYS A 235 -12.72 -4.91 8.40
C LYS A 235 -12.16 -6.27 8.00
N ASN A 236 -12.39 -7.31 8.81
CA ASN A 236 -11.89 -8.65 8.53
C ASN A 236 -12.91 -9.73 8.94
N PRO A 237 -13.40 -10.58 8.00
CA PRO A 237 -13.40 -10.33 6.56
C PRO A 237 -14.12 -9.02 6.25
N TYR A 238 -13.70 -8.32 5.19
CA TYR A 238 -14.23 -6.99 4.94
C TYR A 238 -15.66 -7.00 4.38
N ARG A 239 -16.42 -6.00 4.82
CA ARG A 239 -17.73 -5.66 4.26
C ARG A 239 -17.80 -4.16 4.16
N LYS A 240 -18.05 -3.65 2.98
CA LYS A 240 -18.12 -2.20 2.76
C LYS A 240 -19.26 -1.85 1.81
N ILE A 241 -19.82 -0.69 2.04
CA ILE A 241 -20.81 -0.06 1.17
C ILE A 241 -20.31 1.32 0.78
N GLY A 242 -20.55 1.72 -0.45
CA GLY A 242 -20.20 3.06 -0.91
C GLY A 242 -21.15 3.57 -1.95
N ALA A 243 -21.17 4.88 -2.07
CA ALA A 243 -21.88 5.56 -3.14
C ALA A 243 -21.04 6.73 -3.65
N ASP A 244 -21.06 6.91 -4.97
CA ASP A 244 -20.34 7.95 -5.67
C ASP A 244 -21.30 8.67 -6.64
N PHE A 245 -21.19 9.99 -6.69
CA PHE A 245 -21.78 10.85 -7.69
C PHE A 245 -20.68 11.54 -8.49
N LYS A 246 -20.90 11.72 -9.77
CA LYS A 246 -19.95 12.40 -10.65
C LYS A 246 -20.67 13.15 -11.75
N TYR A 247 -20.23 14.38 -11.99
CA TYR A 247 -20.55 15.21 -13.15
C TYR A 247 -19.24 15.71 -13.73
N ASP A 248 -18.71 14.97 -14.70
CA ASP A 248 -17.35 15.22 -15.20
C ASP A 248 -17.13 14.64 -16.60
N LEU A 249 -16.08 15.07 -17.27
CA LEU A 249 -15.67 14.50 -18.55
C LEU A 249 -15.09 13.10 -18.38
N GLU A 250 -15.49 12.20 -19.27
CA GLU A 250 -14.89 10.87 -19.42
C GLU A 250 -14.49 10.63 -20.87
N GLN A 251 -13.36 9.99 -21.05
CA GLN A 251 -12.96 9.51 -22.37
C GLN A 251 -13.68 8.21 -22.69
N LEU A 252 -14.32 8.17 -23.86
CA LEU A 252 -15.01 6.97 -24.32
C LEU A 252 -14.03 5.83 -24.62
N GLY A 253 -14.42 4.61 -24.25
CA GLY A 253 -13.64 3.40 -24.53
C GLY A 253 -12.46 3.14 -23.59
N GLN A 254 -12.20 3.98 -22.60
CA GLN A 254 -11.19 3.72 -21.59
C GLN A 254 -11.78 3.05 -20.34
N LYS A 255 -11.07 2.04 -19.82
CA LYS A 255 -11.37 1.52 -18.47
C LYS A 255 -11.04 2.61 -17.46
N SER A 256 -11.96 2.85 -16.52
CA SER A 256 -11.74 3.77 -15.41
C SER A 256 -10.65 3.22 -14.49
N SER A 257 -9.43 3.63 -14.72
CA SER A 257 -8.28 3.38 -13.84
C SER A 257 -7.68 4.70 -13.40
N SER A 258 -6.92 4.70 -12.31
CA SER A 258 -6.25 5.90 -11.79
C SER A 258 -5.31 6.56 -12.82
N PHE A 259 -4.83 5.79 -13.80
CA PHE A 259 -3.96 6.28 -14.87
C PHE A 259 -4.72 6.76 -16.11
N SER A 260 -6.01 6.43 -16.24
CA SER A 260 -6.84 6.85 -17.38
C SER A 260 -7.47 8.22 -17.20
N GLU A 261 -7.51 8.74 -15.97
CA GLU A 261 -8.03 10.07 -15.70
C GLU A 261 -6.99 11.15 -16.01
N ASP A 262 -7.46 12.29 -16.52
CA ASP A 262 -6.61 13.44 -16.82
C ASP A 262 -5.87 13.91 -15.57
N ASN A 263 -4.56 13.95 -15.67
CA ASN A 263 -3.66 14.46 -14.65
C ASN A 263 -2.47 15.17 -15.29
N PHE A 264 -1.66 15.87 -14.49
CA PHE A 264 -0.52 16.64 -14.99
C PHE A 264 0.44 15.79 -15.84
N LEU A 265 0.78 14.58 -15.40
CA LEU A 265 1.70 13.71 -16.15
C LEU A 265 1.08 13.22 -17.47
N THR A 266 -0.17 12.74 -17.42
CA THR A 266 -0.84 12.28 -18.65
C THR A 266 -1.04 13.43 -19.64
N SER A 267 -1.23 14.65 -19.17
CA SER A 267 -1.37 15.85 -20.02
C SER A 267 -0.06 16.18 -20.74
N ILE A 268 1.10 16.03 -20.10
CA ILE A 268 2.42 16.28 -20.69
C ILE A 268 2.83 15.18 -21.68
N PHE A 269 2.62 13.90 -21.30
CA PHE A 269 3.14 12.77 -22.08
C PHE A 269 2.14 12.21 -23.10
N ARG A 270 0.96 12.80 -23.22
CA ARG A 270 -0.05 12.36 -24.18
C ARG A 270 0.40 12.65 -25.60
N ARG A 271 0.46 11.60 -26.43
CA ARG A 271 0.87 11.69 -27.84
C ARG A 271 -0.32 11.85 -28.79
N THR A 272 -1.52 11.45 -28.37
CA THR A 272 -2.73 11.52 -29.19
C THR A 272 -3.74 12.48 -28.57
N PRO A 273 -4.46 13.28 -29.38
CA PRO A 273 -5.53 14.14 -28.88
C PRO A 273 -6.60 13.32 -28.15
N ASN A 274 -7.16 13.90 -27.10
CA ASN A 274 -8.27 13.33 -26.36
C ASN A 274 -9.58 13.94 -26.85
N ASP A 275 -9.97 13.59 -28.08
CA ASP A 275 -11.08 14.16 -28.81
C ASP A 275 -12.41 13.42 -28.63
N LYS A 276 -12.37 12.18 -28.11
CA LYS A 276 -13.57 11.37 -27.84
C LYS A 276 -13.96 11.43 -26.35
N GLN A 277 -14.37 12.61 -25.93
CA GLN A 277 -14.85 12.84 -24.57
C GLN A 277 -16.36 13.00 -24.53
N SER A 278 -16.96 12.54 -23.45
CA SER A 278 -18.37 12.80 -23.14
C SER A 278 -18.48 13.38 -21.73
N LEU A 279 -19.43 14.30 -21.55
CA LEU A 279 -19.79 14.75 -20.20
C LEU A 279 -20.72 13.71 -19.60
N VAL A 280 -20.34 13.20 -18.43
CA VAL A 280 -21.04 12.11 -17.76
C VAL A 280 -21.61 12.58 -16.43
N GLU A 281 -22.91 12.45 -16.29
CA GLU A 281 -23.60 12.47 -15.02
C GLU A 281 -23.80 11.04 -14.57
N GLY A 282 -23.14 10.65 -13.47
CA GLY A 282 -23.10 9.25 -13.04
C GLY A 282 -23.39 9.09 -11.55
N TYR A 283 -24.13 8.06 -11.23
CA TYR A 283 -24.44 7.60 -9.87
C TYR A 283 -24.04 6.16 -9.75
N LYS A 284 -23.22 5.83 -8.75
CA LYS A 284 -22.75 4.50 -8.49
C LYS A 284 -23.00 4.15 -7.04
N ILE A 285 -23.61 3.01 -6.80
CA ILE A 285 -23.78 2.43 -5.46
C ILE A 285 -23.20 1.04 -5.51
N TYR A 286 -22.43 0.66 -4.51
CA TYR A 286 -21.85 -0.67 -4.45
C TYR A 286 -21.82 -1.23 -3.05
N TYR A 287 -21.95 -2.56 -2.98
CA TYR A 287 -21.76 -3.36 -1.78
C TYR A 287 -20.71 -4.43 -2.07
N ASP A 288 -19.62 -4.43 -1.30
CA ASP A 288 -18.49 -5.34 -1.45
C ASP A 288 -18.33 -6.17 -0.19
N HIS A 289 -18.34 -7.48 -0.36
CA HIS A 289 -18.37 -8.44 0.73
C HIS A 289 -17.35 -9.56 0.50
N GLU A 290 -16.41 -9.67 1.42
CA GLU A 290 -15.58 -10.87 1.53
C GLU A 290 -16.28 -11.89 2.43
N TRP A 291 -16.60 -13.04 1.86
CA TRP A 291 -17.27 -14.13 2.55
C TRP A 291 -16.32 -14.90 3.46
N PHE A 292 -15.15 -15.20 2.91
CA PHE A 292 -14.00 -15.76 3.60
C PHE A 292 -12.74 -15.35 2.86
N ASN A 293 -11.60 -15.56 3.47
CA ASN A 293 -10.32 -15.11 2.90
C ASN A 293 -10.12 -15.58 1.45
N GLY A 294 -9.95 -14.62 0.57
CA GLY A 294 -9.75 -14.85 -0.85
C GLY A 294 -11.02 -15.06 -1.68
N PHE A 295 -12.22 -15.10 -1.07
CA PHE A 295 -13.46 -15.13 -1.82
C PHE A 295 -14.34 -13.93 -1.51
N SER A 296 -14.59 -13.11 -2.52
CA SER A 296 -15.38 -11.89 -2.40
C SER A 296 -16.36 -11.71 -3.54
N SER A 297 -17.41 -10.96 -3.27
CA SER A 297 -18.39 -10.54 -4.28
C SER A 297 -18.71 -9.06 -4.12
N MET A 298 -18.77 -8.33 -5.22
CA MET A 298 -19.18 -6.94 -5.27
C MET A 298 -20.39 -6.79 -6.19
N LEU A 299 -21.48 -6.30 -5.62
CA LEU A 299 -22.67 -5.89 -6.35
C LEU A 299 -22.62 -4.40 -6.56
N THR A 300 -22.76 -3.96 -7.81
CA THR A 300 -22.72 -2.54 -8.18
C THR A 300 -23.97 -2.20 -8.97
N PHE A 301 -24.64 -1.12 -8.59
CA PHE A 301 -25.60 -0.42 -9.42
C PHE A 301 -24.95 0.85 -9.97
N ASN A 302 -25.01 1.05 -11.27
CA ASN A 302 -24.43 2.18 -11.97
C ASN A 302 -25.45 2.78 -12.93
N GLN A 303 -25.77 4.05 -12.73
CA GLN A 303 -26.61 4.83 -13.64
C GLN A 303 -25.80 5.96 -14.23
N ARG A 304 -25.81 6.09 -15.55
CA ARG A 304 -25.03 7.09 -16.26
C ARG A 304 -25.90 7.76 -17.31
N LYS A 305 -25.70 9.07 -17.43
CA LYS A 305 -26.22 9.87 -18.53
C LYS A 305 -25.03 10.53 -19.20
N MET A 306 -24.79 10.20 -20.44
CA MET A 306 -23.64 10.66 -21.22
C MET A 306 -24.13 11.68 -22.24
N PHE A 307 -23.46 12.82 -22.30
CA PHE A 307 -23.71 13.87 -23.24
C PHE A 307 -22.51 13.97 -24.20
N PRO A 308 -22.73 14.08 -25.51
CA PRO A 308 -21.65 14.30 -26.46
C PRO A 308 -21.01 15.67 -26.24
N VAL A 309 -19.71 15.78 -26.44
CA VAL A 309 -18.97 17.04 -26.28
C VAL A 309 -18.01 17.24 -27.46
N GLY A 310 -17.86 18.48 -27.90
CA GLY A 310 -17.03 18.83 -29.06
C GLY A 310 -17.61 18.28 -30.38
N ASP A 311 -16.76 17.61 -31.16
CA ASP A 311 -17.14 17.02 -32.45
C ASP A 311 -17.78 15.62 -32.32
N LEU A 312 -18.04 15.16 -31.09
CA LEU A 312 -18.66 13.87 -30.82
C LEU A 312 -20.18 14.00 -30.94
N ASN A 313 -20.83 13.18 -31.76
CA ASN A 313 -22.27 13.04 -31.86
C ASN A 313 -22.68 11.62 -31.45
N PHE A 314 -23.82 11.49 -30.84
CA PHE A 314 -24.46 10.21 -30.56
C PHE A 314 -25.62 9.98 -31.53
N GLU A 315 -25.62 8.82 -32.17
CA GLU A 315 -26.67 8.42 -33.11
C GLU A 315 -27.24 7.06 -32.65
N ILE A 316 -28.54 6.91 -32.73
CA ILE A 316 -29.24 5.65 -32.47
C ILE A 316 -29.91 5.20 -33.76
N TRP A 317 -29.75 3.92 -34.09
CA TRP A 317 -30.43 3.28 -35.18
C TRP A 317 -31.88 2.92 -34.75
N ASP A 318 -32.88 3.49 -35.41
CA ASP A 318 -34.31 3.24 -35.13
C ASP A 318 -34.92 2.10 -35.94
N GLY A 319 -34.16 1.49 -36.82
CA GLY A 319 -34.58 0.44 -37.74
C GLY A 319 -34.54 0.85 -39.21
N ASP A 320 -34.63 2.14 -39.50
CA ASP A 320 -34.61 2.69 -40.85
C ASP A 320 -33.49 3.74 -41.04
N THR A 321 -33.30 4.62 -40.10
CA THR A 321 -32.32 5.72 -40.17
C THR A 321 -31.54 5.88 -38.85
N TYR A 322 -30.41 6.59 -38.94
CA TYR A 322 -29.70 7.04 -37.73
C TYR A 322 -30.29 8.36 -37.27
N GLU A 323 -30.78 8.40 -36.06
CA GLU A 323 -31.23 9.61 -35.39
C GLU A 323 -30.19 10.13 -34.39
N GLU A 324 -29.88 11.43 -34.48
CA GLU A 324 -28.99 12.08 -33.54
C GLU A 324 -29.68 12.25 -32.19
N VAL A 325 -29.01 11.86 -31.12
CA VAL A 325 -29.55 11.96 -29.75
C VAL A 325 -28.66 12.83 -28.89
N HIS A 326 -29.29 13.68 -28.08
CA HIS A 326 -28.59 14.60 -27.19
C HIS A 326 -27.95 13.93 -25.95
N ALA A 327 -28.35 12.75 -25.61
CA ALA A 327 -27.80 12.01 -24.49
C ALA A 327 -28.14 10.53 -24.55
N ILE A 328 -27.21 9.70 -24.08
CA ILE A 328 -27.43 8.27 -23.89
C ILE A 328 -27.56 8.02 -22.38
N LYS A 329 -28.62 7.34 -21.98
CA LYS A 329 -28.80 6.84 -20.60
C LYS A 329 -28.49 5.36 -20.54
N THR A 330 -27.72 4.96 -19.51
CA THR A 330 -27.50 3.56 -19.18
C THR A 330 -27.78 3.32 -17.70
N SER A 331 -28.45 2.21 -17.39
CA SER A 331 -28.62 1.73 -16.04
C SER A 331 -28.17 0.28 -16.00
N GLU A 332 -27.24 -0.04 -15.13
CA GLU A 332 -26.55 -1.33 -15.13
C GLU A 332 -26.45 -1.89 -13.71
N VAL A 333 -26.66 -3.19 -13.59
CA VAL A 333 -26.32 -3.95 -12.38
C VAL A 333 -25.18 -4.89 -12.73
N SER A 334 -24.10 -4.80 -11.98
CA SER A 334 -22.92 -5.65 -12.18
C SER A 334 -22.65 -6.48 -10.93
N LEU A 335 -22.38 -7.75 -11.15
CA LEU A 335 -21.89 -8.68 -10.13
C LEU A 335 -20.46 -9.08 -10.48
N GLN A 336 -19.54 -8.75 -9.63
CA GLN A 336 -18.15 -9.21 -9.68
C GLN A 336 -17.94 -10.26 -8.60
N VAL A 337 -17.42 -11.41 -8.98
CA VAL A 337 -17.03 -12.48 -8.06
C VAL A 337 -15.54 -12.72 -8.25
N ARG A 338 -14.79 -12.72 -7.15
CA ARG A 338 -13.34 -12.87 -7.17
C ARG A 338 -12.94 -13.99 -6.20
N PHE A 339 -12.11 -14.89 -6.70
CA PHE A 339 -11.49 -15.95 -5.92
C PHE A 339 -9.97 -15.92 -6.06
N ALA A 340 -9.27 -15.75 -4.94
CA ALA A 340 -7.83 -15.70 -4.85
C ALA A 340 -7.35 -16.59 -3.70
N TYR A 341 -7.01 -17.82 -4.01
CA TYR A 341 -6.62 -18.81 -3.00
C TYR A 341 -5.33 -18.42 -2.28
N GLN A 342 -5.33 -18.49 -0.96
CA GLN A 342 -4.19 -18.16 -0.08
C GLN A 342 -3.55 -16.79 -0.34
N GLU A 343 -4.31 -15.81 -0.79
CA GLU A 343 -3.84 -14.45 -0.95
C GLU A 343 -3.44 -13.84 0.38
N LYS A 344 -2.20 -13.36 0.45
CA LYS A 344 -1.69 -12.66 1.64
C LYS A 344 -1.69 -11.15 1.42
N HIS A 345 -2.19 -10.42 2.40
CA HIS A 345 -2.34 -8.98 2.32
C HIS A 345 -1.99 -8.28 3.63
N ILE A 346 -1.71 -6.98 3.54
CA ILE A 346 -1.66 -6.06 4.68
C ILE A 346 -2.94 -5.27 4.69
N MET A 347 -3.61 -5.24 5.83
CA MET A 347 -4.86 -4.51 5.99
C MET A 347 -4.56 -3.04 6.30
N GLY A 348 -4.99 -2.13 5.42
CA GLY A 348 -5.14 -0.72 5.71
C GLY A 348 -6.52 -0.43 6.33
N GLU A 349 -6.82 0.85 6.59
CA GLU A 349 -8.10 1.22 7.19
C GLU A 349 -9.27 1.04 6.22
N PHE A 350 -9.08 1.39 4.96
CA PHE A 350 -10.10 1.32 3.91
C PHE A 350 -9.69 0.42 2.73
N ASP A 351 -8.40 0.19 2.56
CA ASP A 351 -7.82 -0.52 1.44
C ASP A 351 -7.00 -1.71 1.93
N ARG A 352 -6.85 -2.66 1.03
CA ARG A 352 -6.04 -3.85 1.23
C ARG A 352 -4.85 -3.80 0.27
N ILE A 353 -3.63 -3.95 0.81
CA ILE A 353 -2.41 -4.05 0.02
C ILE A 353 -2.08 -5.53 -0.16
N ILE A 354 -2.28 -6.03 -1.37
CA ILE A 354 -1.95 -7.42 -1.73
C ILE A 354 -0.43 -7.53 -1.82
N ARG A 355 0.15 -8.44 -1.06
CA ARG A 355 1.61 -8.60 -1.03
C ARG A 355 2.13 -9.61 -2.02
N VAL A 356 1.61 -10.82 -1.97
CA VAL A 356 2.07 -11.92 -2.82
C VAL A 356 0.89 -12.82 -3.12
N THR A 357 0.72 -13.12 -4.40
CA THR A 357 -0.19 -14.16 -4.87
C THR A 357 0.63 -15.12 -5.71
N THR A 358 0.79 -16.35 -5.23
CA THR A 358 1.48 -17.42 -5.97
C THR A 358 0.52 -18.27 -6.78
N GLN A 359 -0.76 -18.14 -6.51
CA GLN A 359 -1.86 -18.90 -7.13
C GLN A 359 -2.63 -18.00 -8.12
N PRO A 360 -3.26 -18.60 -9.14
CA PRO A 360 -4.10 -17.84 -10.07
C PRO A 360 -5.27 -17.17 -9.35
N ILE A 361 -5.60 -15.95 -9.78
CA ILE A 361 -6.80 -15.23 -9.36
C ILE A 361 -7.86 -15.47 -10.43
N LEU A 362 -9.02 -15.95 -10.00
CA LEU A 362 -10.20 -16.10 -10.85
C LEU A 362 -11.15 -14.93 -10.59
N GLU A 363 -11.56 -14.26 -11.66
CA GLU A 363 -12.49 -13.15 -11.58
C GLU A 363 -13.58 -13.31 -12.64
N LEU A 364 -14.83 -13.26 -12.20
CA LEU A 364 -16.00 -13.27 -13.05
C LEU A 364 -16.75 -11.94 -12.89
N ASN A 365 -16.97 -11.27 -14.01
CA ASN A 365 -17.77 -10.05 -14.07
C ASN A 365 -18.97 -10.29 -14.96
N ALA A 366 -20.16 -10.11 -14.42
CA ALA A 366 -21.43 -10.15 -15.14
C ALA A 366 -22.13 -8.82 -15.00
N THR A 367 -22.50 -8.20 -16.12
CA THR A 367 -23.23 -6.93 -16.14
C THR A 367 -24.50 -7.08 -16.92
N TYR A 368 -25.60 -6.60 -16.35
CA TYR A 368 -26.91 -6.59 -16.96
C TYR A 368 -27.40 -5.15 -17.09
N GLY A 369 -27.75 -4.74 -18.31
CA GLY A 369 -28.37 -3.45 -18.59
C GLY A 369 -29.85 -3.48 -18.22
N ILE A 370 -30.28 -2.50 -17.44
CA ILE A 370 -31.69 -2.27 -17.12
C ILE A 370 -32.17 -1.13 -18.00
N LEU A 371 -33.20 -1.38 -18.77
CA LEU A 371 -33.85 -0.41 -19.66
C LEU A 371 -34.60 0.66 -18.86
#